data_68a8dc8d1f2cfa20be471d6d4042ddfb
#
_entry.id   68a8dc8d1f2cfa20be471d6d4042ddfb
#
_cell.length_a   1.000
_cell.length_b   1.000
_cell.length_c   1.000
_cell.angle_alpha   90.00
_cell.angle_beta   90.00
_cell.angle_gamma   90.00
#
_symmetry.space_group_name_H-M   'P 1'
#
loop_
_entity.id
_entity.type
_entity.pdbx_description
1 polymer ?
#
loop_
_entity_poly.entity_id
_entity_poly.type
_entity_poly.pdbx_seq_one_letter_code
_entity_poly.pdbx_strand_id
1 'polypeptide(L)'
;ARKVAITFDDGPHPLYTPPLLDLLERYQARCTMFLVGSQAESHPEIVREIAEKGHEVANHTYSHPNLRTLDPRGIERELLRGRSVLQRISGKKIRLFRPPGGNADRTVEEIAAGYGLTTVYWDLFDSWLQRYDEATVLQKLLGGIKPGSIVLLHNGSNKTAPILEPFFEE
;
A
#
# COMPACT_ATOMS: atom_id res chain seq x y z
N ALA A 1 -17.61 16.25 2.15
CA ALA A 1 -17.79 14.78 2.12
C ALA A 1 -16.84 14.15 3.14
N ARG A 2 -17.34 13.21 3.95
CA ARG A 2 -16.51 12.43 4.86
C ARG A 2 -15.81 11.35 4.00
N LYS A 3 -14.51 11.43 3.83
CA LYS A 3 -13.71 10.48 3.04
C LYS A 3 -12.64 9.85 3.91
N VAL A 4 -12.36 8.57 3.66
CA VAL A 4 -11.28 7.79 4.26
C VAL A 4 -10.45 7.22 3.11
N ALA A 5 -9.13 7.23 3.23
CA ALA A 5 -8.25 6.58 2.28
C ALA A 5 -7.92 5.16 2.77
N ILE A 6 -8.32 4.16 1.99
CA ILE A 6 -7.93 2.77 2.23
C ILE A 6 -6.66 2.50 1.43
N THR A 7 -5.63 2.00 2.10
CA THR A 7 -4.33 1.73 1.49
C THR A 7 -3.84 0.33 1.84
N PHE A 8 -3.13 -0.29 0.90
CA PHE A 8 -2.56 -1.64 1.07
C PHE A 8 -1.07 -1.62 0.77
N ASP A 9 -0.28 -2.24 1.64
CA ASP A 9 1.16 -2.42 1.48
C ASP A 9 1.52 -3.85 1.06
N ASP A 10 2.76 -4.08 0.65
CA ASP A 10 3.42 -5.36 0.39
C ASP A 10 2.98 -6.13 -0.87
N GLY A 11 2.01 -5.67 -1.62
CA GLY A 11 1.59 -6.33 -2.86
C GLY A 11 2.53 -6.09 -4.07
N PRO A 12 2.19 -6.68 -5.22
CA PRO A 12 1.08 -7.61 -5.44
C PRO A 12 1.38 -9.02 -4.91
N HIS A 13 0.34 -9.74 -4.53
CA HIS A 13 0.45 -11.14 -4.11
C HIS A 13 -0.51 -12.01 -4.96
N PRO A 14 -0.02 -13.11 -5.59
CA PRO A 14 -0.82 -13.87 -6.57
C PRO A 14 -2.08 -14.52 -5.99
N LEU A 15 -2.07 -14.87 -4.70
CA LEU A 15 -3.22 -15.50 -4.06
C LEU A 15 -4.18 -14.51 -3.40
N TYR A 16 -3.69 -13.33 -2.96
CA TYR A 16 -4.50 -12.43 -2.13
C TYR A 16 -4.94 -11.15 -2.84
N THR A 17 -4.17 -10.68 -3.84
CA THR A 17 -4.54 -9.47 -4.56
C THR A 17 -5.78 -9.64 -5.44
N PRO A 18 -5.93 -10.70 -6.25
CA PRO A 18 -7.12 -10.84 -7.10
C PRO A 18 -8.43 -10.86 -6.31
N PRO A 19 -8.62 -11.71 -5.27
CA PRO A 19 -9.88 -11.67 -4.50
C PRO A 19 -10.10 -10.33 -3.76
N LEU A 20 -9.04 -9.61 -3.40
CA LEU A 20 -9.15 -8.26 -2.84
C LEU A 20 -9.68 -7.27 -3.89
N LEU A 21 -9.22 -7.34 -5.14
CA LEU A 21 -9.72 -6.50 -6.23
C LEU A 21 -11.18 -6.76 -6.55
N ASP A 22 -11.61 -8.02 -6.51
CA ASP A 22 -13.02 -8.42 -6.70
C ASP A 22 -13.91 -7.85 -5.58
N LEU A 23 -13.42 -7.88 -4.34
CA LEU A 23 -14.12 -7.30 -3.21
C LEU A 23 -14.26 -5.78 -3.36
N LEU A 24 -13.18 -5.08 -3.67
CA LEU A 24 -13.19 -3.64 -3.88
C LEU A 24 -14.14 -3.23 -5.02
N GLU A 25 -14.21 -4.01 -6.09
CA GLU A 25 -15.11 -3.78 -7.21
C GLU A 25 -16.58 -3.93 -6.80
N ARG A 26 -16.94 -4.98 -6.04
CA ARG A 26 -18.30 -5.18 -5.51
C ARG A 26 -18.80 -3.97 -4.70
N TYR A 27 -17.94 -3.38 -3.90
CA TYR A 27 -18.27 -2.19 -3.09
C TYR A 27 -17.99 -0.86 -3.78
N GLN A 28 -17.61 -0.89 -5.07
CA GLN A 28 -17.23 0.31 -5.84
C GLN A 28 -16.17 1.18 -5.13
N ALA A 29 -15.34 0.54 -4.30
CA ALA A 29 -14.30 1.20 -3.53
C ALA A 29 -13.02 1.40 -4.37
N ARG A 30 -12.36 2.52 -4.17
CA ARG A 30 -11.03 2.79 -4.70
C ARG A 30 -10.02 2.82 -3.56
N CYS A 31 -8.82 2.35 -3.85
CA CYS A 31 -7.74 2.32 -2.87
C CYS A 31 -6.41 2.76 -3.49
N THR A 32 -5.41 2.95 -2.63
CA THR A 32 -4.01 3.09 -3.03
C THR A 32 -3.25 1.82 -2.64
N MET A 33 -2.51 1.25 -3.58
CA MET A 33 -1.67 0.08 -3.34
C MET A 33 -0.19 0.47 -3.42
N PHE A 34 0.50 0.41 -2.29
CA PHE A 34 1.95 0.61 -2.20
C PHE A 34 2.65 -0.72 -2.50
N LEU A 35 3.10 -0.85 -3.74
CA LEU A 35 3.60 -2.11 -4.29
C LEU A 35 5.12 -2.20 -4.22
N VAL A 36 5.61 -3.40 -3.91
CA VAL A 36 7.03 -3.75 -3.91
C VAL A 36 7.48 -4.06 -5.34
N GLY A 37 8.49 -3.37 -5.83
CA GLY A 37 8.93 -3.45 -7.22
C GLY A 37 9.31 -4.86 -7.67
N SER A 38 9.99 -5.65 -6.84
CA SER A 38 10.35 -7.03 -7.15
C SER A 38 9.14 -7.95 -7.27
N GLN A 39 8.10 -7.74 -6.45
CA GLN A 39 6.83 -8.47 -6.56
C GLN A 39 6.08 -8.06 -7.82
N ALA A 40 6.11 -6.77 -8.15
CA ALA A 40 5.51 -6.26 -9.38
C ALA A 40 6.18 -6.84 -10.64
N GLU A 41 7.49 -7.04 -10.65
CA GLU A 41 8.19 -7.72 -11.75
C GLU A 41 7.79 -9.20 -11.87
N SER A 42 7.54 -9.86 -10.74
CA SER A 42 7.10 -11.27 -10.72
C SER A 42 5.64 -11.46 -11.13
N HIS A 43 4.79 -10.46 -10.93
CA HIS A 43 3.34 -10.50 -11.20
C HIS A 43 2.84 -9.26 -11.93
N PRO A 44 3.37 -8.95 -13.13
CA PRO A 44 3.06 -7.72 -13.84
C PRO A 44 1.59 -7.65 -14.30
N GLU A 45 0.94 -8.79 -14.53
CA GLU A 45 -0.49 -8.86 -14.88
C GLU A 45 -1.37 -8.30 -13.76
N ILE A 46 -1.05 -8.59 -12.49
CA ILE A 46 -1.81 -8.08 -11.34
C ILE A 46 -1.65 -6.57 -11.21
N VAL A 47 -0.44 -6.04 -11.42
CA VAL A 47 -0.20 -4.58 -11.38
C VAL A 47 -1.00 -3.86 -12.47
N ARG A 48 -1.09 -4.44 -13.68
CA ARG A 48 -1.95 -3.87 -14.75
C ARG A 48 -3.42 -3.89 -14.34
N GLU A 49 -3.91 -4.99 -13.80
CA GLU A 49 -5.29 -5.11 -13.33
C GLU A 49 -5.62 -4.07 -12.25
N ILE A 50 -4.73 -3.87 -11.25
CA ILE A 50 -4.87 -2.81 -10.24
C ILE A 50 -5.06 -1.44 -10.90
N ALA A 51 -4.22 -1.11 -11.88
CA ALA A 51 -4.26 0.17 -12.57
C ALA A 51 -5.49 0.32 -13.49
N GLU A 52 -5.91 -0.74 -14.19
CA GLU A 52 -7.08 -0.79 -15.08
C GLU A 52 -8.39 -0.66 -14.31
N LYS A 53 -8.49 -1.30 -13.14
CA LYS A 53 -9.62 -1.15 -12.20
C LYS A 53 -9.66 0.24 -11.53
N GLY A 54 -8.69 1.13 -11.81
CA GLY A 54 -8.69 2.53 -11.37
C GLY A 54 -8.23 2.74 -9.93
N HIS A 55 -7.47 1.79 -9.37
CA HIS A 55 -6.77 1.99 -8.11
C HIS A 55 -5.48 2.78 -8.33
N GLU A 56 -5.04 3.50 -7.29
CA GLU A 56 -3.76 4.20 -7.30
C GLU A 56 -2.61 3.21 -7.07
N VAL A 57 -1.66 3.17 -7.99
CA VAL A 57 -0.40 2.41 -7.83
C VAL A 57 0.63 3.34 -7.23
N ALA A 58 1.23 2.93 -6.13
CA ALA A 58 2.21 3.68 -5.37
C ALA A 58 3.47 2.85 -5.06
N ASN A 59 4.56 3.51 -4.72
CA ASN A 59 5.88 2.89 -4.54
C ASN A 59 6.10 2.45 -3.08
N HIS A 60 6.47 1.18 -2.89
CA HIS A 60 6.89 0.62 -1.61
C HIS A 60 8.34 0.10 -1.66
N THR A 61 9.22 0.82 -2.36
CA THR A 61 10.60 0.44 -2.69
C THR A 61 10.69 -0.71 -3.71
N TYR A 62 11.90 -1.10 -4.10
CA TYR A 62 12.09 -2.23 -5.01
C TYR A 62 12.11 -3.57 -4.26
N SER A 63 12.89 -3.69 -3.17
CA SER A 63 13.11 -4.96 -2.46
C SER A 63 12.63 -4.98 -1.01
N HIS A 64 11.91 -3.94 -0.57
CA HIS A 64 11.34 -3.81 0.78
C HIS A 64 12.39 -3.80 1.92
N PRO A 65 13.52 -3.07 1.82
CA PRO A 65 14.50 -3.00 2.89
C PRO A 65 14.10 -2.01 3.98
N ASN A 66 14.73 -2.13 5.15
CA ASN A 66 14.73 -1.01 6.10
C ASN A 66 15.63 0.10 5.56
N LEU A 67 15.04 1.16 5.03
CA LEU A 67 15.76 2.25 4.36
C LEU A 67 16.76 2.97 5.27
N ARG A 68 16.51 3.00 6.59
CA ARG A 68 17.42 3.62 7.57
C ARG A 68 18.74 2.88 7.74
N THR A 69 18.86 1.66 7.21
CA THR A 69 20.12 0.89 7.23
C THR A 69 20.95 1.08 5.98
N LEU A 70 20.44 1.81 4.99
CA LEU A 70 21.10 2.04 3.71
C LEU A 70 21.81 3.40 3.69
N ASP A 71 22.85 3.48 2.87
CA ASP A 71 23.46 4.75 2.51
C ASP A 71 22.52 5.55 1.55
N PRO A 72 22.75 6.85 1.35
CA PRO A 72 21.89 7.67 0.48
C PRO A 72 21.75 7.12 -0.94
N ARG A 73 22.80 6.54 -1.51
CA ARG A 73 22.76 5.91 -2.84
C ARG A 73 21.94 4.62 -2.84
N GLY A 74 21.97 3.87 -1.75
CA GLY A 74 21.12 2.68 -1.55
C GLY A 74 19.64 3.05 -1.50
N ILE A 75 19.30 4.10 -0.75
CA ILE A 75 17.94 4.65 -0.67
C ILE A 75 17.48 5.09 -2.07
N GLU A 76 18.27 5.87 -2.75
CA GLU A 76 17.98 6.34 -4.12
C GLU A 76 17.70 5.17 -5.08
N ARG A 77 18.56 4.15 -5.10
CA ARG A 77 18.37 2.96 -5.96
C ARG A 77 17.06 2.25 -5.68
N GLU A 78 16.71 2.04 -4.40
CA GLU A 78 15.46 1.40 -3.99
C GLU A 78 14.23 2.17 -4.46
N LEU A 79 14.23 3.48 -4.26
CA LEU A 79 13.12 4.36 -4.65
C LEU A 79 12.96 4.43 -6.18
N LEU A 80 14.05 4.69 -6.90
CA LEU A 80 14.01 4.88 -8.35
C LEU A 80 13.72 3.59 -9.11
N ARG A 81 14.31 2.47 -8.68
CA ARG A 81 14.05 1.17 -9.29
C ARG A 81 12.61 0.73 -9.09
N GLY A 82 12.09 0.82 -7.85
CA GLY A 82 10.69 0.52 -7.56
C GLY A 82 9.74 1.37 -8.41
N ARG A 83 9.93 2.69 -8.42
CA ARG A 83 9.14 3.61 -9.24
C ARG A 83 9.19 3.27 -10.73
N SER A 84 10.38 3.03 -11.28
CA SER A 84 10.57 2.74 -12.71
C SER A 84 9.84 1.46 -13.13
N VAL A 85 9.94 0.40 -12.34
CA VAL A 85 9.22 -0.86 -12.56
C VAL A 85 7.71 -0.63 -12.57
N LEU A 86 7.19 0.02 -11.54
CA LEU A 86 5.76 0.26 -11.40
C LEU A 86 5.21 1.15 -12.52
N GLN A 87 5.93 2.20 -12.92
CA GLN A 87 5.53 3.05 -14.04
C GLN A 87 5.50 2.29 -15.37
N ARG A 88 6.53 1.47 -15.62
CA ARG A 88 6.62 0.67 -16.85
C ARG A 88 5.48 -0.35 -16.96
N ILE A 89 5.10 -1.01 -15.86
CA ILE A 89 4.08 -2.05 -15.87
C ILE A 89 2.67 -1.45 -15.87
N SER A 90 2.40 -0.46 -15.01
CA SER A 90 1.06 0.13 -14.84
C SER A 90 0.71 1.17 -15.91
N GLY A 91 1.71 1.73 -16.61
CA GLY A 91 1.51 2.87 -17.51
C GLY A 91 1.15 4.18 -16.77
N LYS A 92 1.20 4.20 -15.44
CA LYS A 92 0.83 5.36 -14.62
C LYS A 92 2.05 6.08 -14.09
N LYS A 93 1.93 7.40 -13.86
CA LYS A 93 2.96 8.17 -13.17
C LYS A 93 2.88 7.89 -11.67
N ILE A 94 3.95 7.36 -11.10
CA ILE A 94 4.04 7.07 -9.65
C ILE A 94 4.49 8.33 -8.93
N ARG A 95 3.68 8.81 -7.99
CA ARG A 95 3.91 10.04 -7.22
C ARG A 95 3.94 9.81 -5.71
N LEU A 96 3.34 8.72 -5.24
CA LEU A 96 3.26 8.39 -3.84
C LEU A 96 4.29 7.32 -3.47
N PHE A 97 4.82 7.43 -2.29
CA PHE A 97 5.77 6.52 -1.69
C PHE A 97 5.42 6.25 -0.24
N ARG A 98 5.60 5.02 0.20
CA ARG A 98 5.55 4.66 1.61
C ARG A 98 6.81 3.87 1.97
N PRO A 99 7.54 4.29 3.02
CA PRO A 99 8.70 3.55 3.47
C PRO A 99 8.28 2.22 4.14
N PRO A 100 8.98 1.10 3.85
CA PRO A 100 8.75 -0.18 4.52
C PRO A 100 8.75 -0.03 6.05
N GLY A 101 7.68 -0.56 6.69
CA GLY A 101 7.47 -0.46 8.13
C GLY A 101 7.35 0.96 8.69
N GLY A 102 7.15 1.98 7.84
CA GLY A 102 7.18 3.38 8.25
C GLY A 102 8.58 3.88 8.64
N ASN A 103 9.62 3.10 8.38
CA ASN A 103 11.00 3.39 8.78
C ASN A 103 11.65 4.40 7.82
N ALA A 104 11.43 5.68 8.08
CA ALA A 104 12.13 6.76 7.41
C ALA A 104 12.73 7.72 8.43
N ASP A 105 13.79 8.37 8.02
CA ASP A 105 14.36 9.55 8.66
C ASP A 105 14.36 10.71 7.66
N ARG A 106 14.88 11.84 8.09
CA ARG A 106 14.95 13.04 7.27
C ARG A 106 15.66 12.80 5.92
N THR A 107 16.71 11.99 5.91
CA THR A 107 17.46 11.66 4.70
C THR A 107 16.60 10.92 3.68
N VAL A 108 15.83 9.90 4.11
CA VAL A 108 14.90 9.17 3.26
C VAL A 108 13.83 10.11 2.68
N GLU A 109 13.24 10.96 3.52
CA GLU A 109 12.19 11.89 3.10
C GLU A 109 12.71 12.95 2.11
N GLU A 110 13.89 13.52 2.36
CA GLU A 110 14.52 14.50 1.46
C GLU A 110 14.86 13.88 0.09
N ILE A 111 15.40 12.64 0.06
CA ILE A 111 15.67 11.92 -1.19
C ILE A 111 14.37 11.66 -1.95
N ALA A 112 13.34 11.14 -1.28
CA ALA A 112 12.04 10.89 -1.90
C ALA A 112 11.44 12.16 -2.50
N ALA A 113 11.43 13.26 -1.73
CA ALA A 113 10.94 14.56 -2.17
C ALA A 113 11.75 15.14 -3.35
N GLY A 114 13.08 14.99 -3.34
CA GLY A 114 13.96 15.41 -4.43
C GLY A 114 13.64 14.74 -5.77
N TYR A 115 13.08 13.53 -5.73
CA TYR A 115 12.58 12.80 -6.90
C TYR A 115 11.08 13.00 -7.17
N GLY A 116 10.42 13.93 -6.47
CA GLY A 116 9.00 14.22 -6.65
C GLY A 116 8.08 13.12 -6.16
N LEU A 117 8.50 12.35 -5.16
CA LEU A 117 7.69 11.38 -4.45
C LEU A 117 7.17 12.00 -3.14
N THR A 118 5.87 11.92 -2.92
CA THR A 118 5.25 12.31 -1.66
C THR A 118 5.25 11.10 -0.71
N THR A 119 5.87 11.25 0.46
CA THR A 119 5.84 10.22 1.50
C THR A 119 4.48 10.21 2.19
N VAL A 120 3.87 9.02 2.28
CA VAL A 120 2.54 8.82 2.85
C VAL A 120 2.64 7.87 4.04
N TYR A 121 2.21 8.34 5.21
CA TYR A 121 2.04 7.53 6.42
C TYR A 121 0.56 7.16 6.61
N TRP A 122 0.16 6.76 7.81
CA TRP A 122 -1.18 6.30 8.15
C TRP A 122 -1.58 6.71 9.58
N ASP A 123 -2.88 6.71 9.85
CA ASP A 123 -3.45 6.95 11.18
C ASP A 123 -3.84 5.63 11.86
N LEU A 124 -4.31 4.66 11.06
CA LEU A 124 -4.83 3.38 11.50
C LEU A 124 -4.20 2.24 10.72
N PHE A 125 -4.03 1.08 11.33
CA PHE A 125 -3.38 -0.06 10.69
C PHE A 125 -3.82 -1.40 11.28
N ASP A 126 -3.63 -2.46 10.49
CA ASP A 126 -4.10 -3.82 10.79
C ASP A 126 -3.13 -4.68 11.61
N SER A 127 -2.03 -4.12 12.15
CA SER A 127 -1.05 -4.91 12.94
C SER A 127 -1.67 -5.63 14.14
N TRP A 128 -2.87 -5.24 14.52
CA TRP A 128 -3.64 -5.90 15.55
C TRP A 128 -4.09 -7.32 15.16
N LEU A 129 -4.12 -7.67 13.83
CA LEU A 129 -4.42 -9.01 13.33
C LEU A 129 -3.50 -10.11 13.81
N GLN A 130 -2.31 -9.76 14.30
CA GLN A 130 -1.40 -10.72 14.92
C GLN A 130 -1.78 -11.07 16.35
N ARG A 131 -2.58 -10.22 17.03
CA ARG A 131 -2.91 -10.33 18.46
C ARG A 131 -4.38 -10.56 18.75
N TYR A 132 -5.26 -10.16 17.83
CA TYR A 132 -6.72 -10.19 18.04
C TYR A 132 -7.39 -10.92 16.88
N ASP A 133 -8.62 -11.37 17.13
CA ASP A 133 -9.49 -11.89 16.09
C ASP A 133 -9.99 -10.77 15.14
N GLU A 134 -10.54 -11.17 14.02
CA GLU A 134 -11.00 -10.27 12.96
C GLU A 134 -12.08 -9.30 13.43
N ALA A 135 -13.01 -9.76 14.26
CA ALA A 135 -14.09 -8.92 14.81
C ALA A 135 -13.54 -7.81 15.71
N THR A 136 -12.59 -8.13 16.58
CA THR A 136 -11.93 -7.14 17.44
C THR A 136 -11.14 -6.12 16.61
N VAL A 137 -10.45 -6.56 15.56
CA VAL A 137 -9.71 -5.64 14.68
C VAL A 137 -10.65 -4.73 13.91
N LEU A 138 -11.75 -5.26 13.38
CA LEU A 138 -12.80 -4.47 12.74
C LEU A 138 -13.35 -3.38 13.67
N GLN A 139 -13.72 -3.75 14.90
CA GLN A 139 -14.20 -2.77 15.89
C GLN A 139 -13.17 -1.67 16.18
N LYS A 140 -11.88 -2.03 16.29
CA LYS A 140 -10.80 -1.05 16.50
C LYS A 140 -10.63 -0.10 15.31
N LEU A 141 -10.70 -0.63 14.09
CA LEU A 141 -10.64 0.17 12.88
C LEU A 141 -11.83 1.13 12.81
N LEU A 142 -13.06 0.63 12.93
CA LEU A 142 -14.27 1.44 12.89
C LEU A 142 -14.32 2.50 14.00
N GLY A 143 -13.91 2.14 15.21
CA GLY A 143 -13.86 3.07 16.36
C GLY A 143 -12.78 4.14 16.23
N GLY A 144 -11.74 3.92 15.44
CA GLY A 144 -10.63 4.86 15.21
C GLY A 144 -10.81 5.78 14.00
N ILE A 145 -11.67 5.42 13.05
CA ILE A 145 -11.83 6.15 11.79
C ILE A 145 -12.42 7.54 12.00
N LYS A 146 -11.80 8.50 11.33
CA LYS A 146 -12.23 9.89 11.25
C LYS A 146 -12.22 10.38 9.80
N PRO A 147 -12.97 11.41 9.45
CA PRO A 147 -12.85 12.04 8.13
C PRO A 147 -11.40 12.46 7.86
N GLY A 148 -10.84 11.97 6.77
CA GLY A 148 -9.44 12.21 6.40
C GLY A 148 -8.45 11.12 6.86
N SER A 149 -8.89 10.12 7.60
CA SER A 149 -8.01 9.00 8.01
C SER A 149 -7.43 8.26 6.82
N ILE A 150 -6.19 7.85 6.98
CA ILE A 150 -5.48 6.94 6.09
C ILE A 150 -5.32 5.60 6.81
N VAL A 151 -5.96 4.57 6.27
CA VAL A 151 -5.95 3.21 6.85
C VAL A 151 -4.92 2.37 6.10
N LEU A 152 -3.96 1.80 6.84
CA LEU A 152 -3.01 0.83 6.32
C LEU A 152 -3.51 -0.59 6.57
N LEU A 153 -3.61 -1.34 5.50
CA LEU A 153 -3.86 -2.78 5.49
C LEU A 153 -2.75 -3.48 4.68
N HIS A 154 -2.60 -4.79 4.82
CA HIS A 154 -1.55 -5.52 4.11
C HIS A 154 -2.15 -6.42 3.02
N ASN A 155 -1.52 -6.39 1.84
CA ASN A 155 -1.91 -7.16 0.67
C ASN A 155 -1.08 -8.44 0.51
N GLY A 156 -0.82 -9.13 1.57
CA GLY A 156 -0.06 -10.38 1.63
C GLY A 156 -0.64 -11.34 2.67
N SER A 157 -1.88 -11.10 3.11
CA SER A 157 -2.52 -11.84 4.19
C SER A 157 -3.92 -12.31 3.80
N ASN A 158 -4.23 -13.55 4.15
CA ASN A 158 -5.59 -14.10 4.06
C ASN A 158 -6.59 -13.47 5.05
N LYS A 159 -6.11 -12.65 5.97
CA LYS A 159 -6.92 -12.00 7.00
C LYS A 159 -7.50 -10.65 6.59
N THR A 160 -6.97 -10.05 5.53
CA THR A 160 -7.37 -8.70 5.10
C THR A 160 -8.76 -8.68 4.46
N ALA A 161 -9.05 -9.60 3.54
CA ALA A 161 -10.35 -9.66 2.88
C ALA A 161 -11.53 -9.92 3.84
N PRO A 162 -11.46 -10.84 4.82
CA PRO A 162 -12.52 -11.06 5.81
C PRO A 162 -12.87 -9.83 6.65
N ILE A 163 -11.92 -8.92 6.86
CA ILE A 163 -12.17 -7.68 7.62
C ILE A 163 -12.80 -6.60 6.73
N LEU A 164 -12.40 -6.55 5.47
CA LEU A 164 -12.84 -5.50 4.57
C LEU A 164 -14.32 -5.60 4.19
N GLU A 165 -14.87 -6.80 4.05
CA GLU A 165 -16.26 -6.99 3.67
C GLU A 165 -17.20 -6.35 4.71
N PRO A 166 -17.15 -6.70 6.01
CA PRO A 166 -17.96 -6.04 7.02
C PRO A 166 -17.56 -4.56 7.24
N PHE A 167 -16.32 -4.19 6.96
CA PHE A 167 -15.87 -2.78 7.03
C PHE A 167 -16.58 -1.87 6.03
N PHE A 168 -16.94 -2.38 4.85
CA PHE A 168 -17.66 -1.62 3.84
C PHE A 168 -19.19 -1.58 4.07
N GLU A 169 -19.70 -2.42 4.93
CA GLU A 169 -21.14 -2.50 5.26
C GLU A 169 -21.55 -1.49 6.34
N GLU A 170 -20.60 -0.94 7.09
CA GLU A 170 -20.80 0.04 8.16
C GLU A 170 -20.58 1.50 7.67
#